data_f0addcc5a8465ec0e63ba05b59ef2345
#
_entry.id   f0addcc5a8465ec0e63ba05b59ef2345
#
_cell.length_a   1.000
_cell.length_b   1.000
_cell.length_c   1.000
_cell.angle_alpha   90.00
_cell.angle_beta   90.00
_cell.angle_gamma   90.00
#
_symmetry.space_group_name_H-M   'P 1'
#
loop_
_entity.id
_entity.type
_entity.pdbx_description
1 polymer ?
#
loop_
_entity_poly.entity_id
_entity_poly.type
_entity_poly.pdbx_seq_one_letter_code
_entity_poly.pdbx_strand_id
1 'polypeptide(L)'
;QTAVPTPAPGQVLLRTVYLSLDPYMRGRMSDAASYAASVAVGEPMVGATVCRVQSSQNEKFAVGDWVLAYTGWQDFAVSDGSGLTKLDPGMGSVSYALGVMGMPGFTAYMGLLDIGAPKAGETVVVAAATGAVGSVVGQIAKLKGCRVVGIAGGAEKCKSAMEDLGF
;
A
#
# COMPACT_ATOMS: atom_id res chain seq x y z
N GLN A 1 24.36 -7.31 7.25
CA GLN A 1 23.51 -7.09 8.44
C GLN A 1 24.13 -5.99 9.28
N THR A 2 23.31 -5.05 9.72
CA THR A 2 23.69 -3.95 10.63
C THR A 2 23.08 -4.21 12.02
N ALA A 3 23.65 -3.60 13.05
CA ALA A 3 23.06 -3.66 14.39
C ALA A 3 21.67 -2.98 14.40
N VAL A 4 20.76 -3.50 15.24
CA VAL A 4 19.46 -2.85 15.46
C VAL A 4 19.71 -1.50 16.13
N PRO A 5 19.19 -0.38 15.56
CA PRO A 5 19.44 0.94 16.11
C PRO A 5 18.69 1.16 17.43
N THR A 6 19.18 2.07 18.25
CA THR A 6 18.52 2.49 19.50
C THR A 6 17.89 3.87 19.27
N PRO A 7 16.60 4.07 19.61
CA PRO A 7 15.96 5.37 19.43
C PRO A 7 16.47 6.38 20.48
N ALA A 8 16.72 7.61 20.01
CA ALA A 8 17.05 8.76 20.86
C ALA A 8 15.77 9.38 21.45
N PRO A 9 15.89 10.34 22.41
CA PRO A 9 14.75 11.07 22.94
C PRO A 9 13.88 11.67 21.82
N GLY A 10 12.56 11.50 21.91
CA GLY A 10 11.59 11.89 20.90
C GLY A 10 11.42 10.90 19.74
N GLN A 11 12.16 9.80 19.70
CA GLN A 11 12.11 8.81 18.63
C GLN A 11 11.45 7.49 19.04
N VAL A 12 11.10 6.70 18.06
CA VAL A 12 10.61 5.33 18.19
C VAL A 12 11.45 4.37 17.35
N LEU A 13 11.64 3.16 17.83
CA LEU A 13 12.13 2.03 17.04
C LEU A 13 10.94 1.28 16.49
N LEU A 14 10.90 1.15 15.19
CA LEU A 14 9.88 0.44 14.43
C LEU A 14 10.42 -0.91 13.96
N ARG A 15 9.60 -1.97 14.10
CA ARG A 15 9.83 -3.26 13.45
C ARG A 15 8.85 -3.41 12.30
N THR A 16 9.35 -3.59 11.10
CA THR A 16 8.54 -3.86 9.91
C THR A 16 7.87 -5.24 10.03
N VAL A 17 6.55 -5.26 9.83
CA VAL A 17 5.75 -6.49 9.81
C VAL A 17 5.23 -6.77 8.41
N TYR A 18 4.80 -5.72 7.70
CA TYR A 18 4.38 -5.80 6.30
C TYR A 18 5.09 -4.73 5.49
N LEU A 19 5.49 -5.09 4.28
CA LEU A 19 6.09 -4.21 3.29
C LEU A 19 5.27 -4.28 2.01
N SER A 20 4.90 -3.13 1.46
CA SER A 20 4.29 -3.05 0.13
C SER A 20 5.36 -3.19 -0.95
N LEU A 21 5.06 -3.98 -1.99
CA LEU A 21 5.88 -4.10 -3.19
C LEU A 21 5.10 -3.48 -4.35
N ASP A 22 5.50 -2.27 -4.72
CA ASP A 22 4.79 -1.45 -5.69
C ASP A 22 5.61 -1.26 -6.98
N PRO A 23 4.96 -1.19 -8.17
CA PRO A 23 5.65 -1.07 -9.46
C PRO A 23 6.61 0.13 -9.57
N TYR A 24 6.33 1.25 -8.90
CA TYR A 24 7.18 2.45 -8.94
C TYR A 24 8.60 2.20 -8.41
N MET A 25 8.76 1.23 -7.52
CA MET A 25 10.07 0.86 -6.95
C MET A 25 11.03 0.39 -8.04
N ARG A 26 10.53 -0.22 -9.13
CA ARG A 26 11.37 -0.60 -10.27
C ARG A 26 12.00 0.61 -10.95
N GLY A 27 11.28 1.72 -11.07
CA GLY A 27 11.82 3.00 -11.57
C GLY A 27 12.86 3.60 -10.63
N ARG A 28 12.72 3.38 -9.31
CA ARG A 28 13.69 3.84 -8.31
C ARG A 28 15.02 3.08 -8.31
N MET A 29 15.11 1.96 -9.04
CA MET A 29 16.33 1.16 -9.24
C MET A 29 17.12 1.57 -10.48
N SER A 30 16.72 2.63 -11.19
CA SER A 30 17.32 3.06 -12.44
C SER A 30 17.60 4.55 -12.40
N ASP A 31 18.75 4.96 -12.96
CA ASP A 31 19.13 6.38 -13.10
C ASP A 31 18.48 7.05 -14.32
N ALA A 32 17.59 6.35 -15.03
CA ALA A 32 16.81 6.95 -16.12
C ALA A 32 15.92 8.08 -15.61
N ALA A 33 15.65 9.07 -16.46
CA ALA A 33 14.77 10.19 -16.13
C ALA A 33 13.39 9.66 -15.66
N SER A 34 12.96 10.10 -14.46
CA SER A 34 11.71 9.70 -13.83
C SER A 34 11.18 10.87 -12.99
N TYR A 35 9.92 10.76 -12.53
CA TYR A 35 9.30 11.73 -11.63
C TYR A 35 9.95 11.77 -10.23
N ALA A 36 10.78 10.79 -9.90
CA ALA A 36 11.47 10.72 -8.62
C ALA A 36 12.90 10.19 -8.81
N ALA A 37 13.83 10.66 -7.98
CA ALA A 37 15.23 10.24 -8.02
C ALA A 37 15.40 8.74 -7.74
N SER A 38 16.43 8.11 -8.31
CA SER A 38 16.83 6.74 -7.99
C SER A 38 17.27 6.62 -6.52
N VAL A 39 17.19 5.40 -5.99
CA VAL A 39 17.77 5.07 -4.68
C VAL A 39 19.25 4.75 -4.87
N ALA A 40 20.10 5.39 -4.09
CA ALA A 40 21.54 5.17 -4.18
C ALA A 40 21.91 3.73 -3.80
N VAL A 41 22.96 3.20 -4.41
CA VAL A 41 23.50 1.88 -4.06
C VAL A 41 23.99 1.89 -2.62
N GLY A 42 23.52 0.93 -1.82
CA GLY A 42 23.81 0.83 -0.39
C GLY A 42 22.73 1.41 0.51
N GLU A 43 21.77 2.16 -0.03
CA GLU A 43 20.62 2.67 0.72
C GLU A 43 19.42 1.70 0.65
N PRO A 44 18.58 1.63 1.70
CA PRO A 44 17.36 0.85 1.66
C PRO A 44 16.42 1.33 0.55
N MET A 45 15.85 0.40 -0.22
CA MET A 45 14.80 0.72 -1.18
C MET A 45 13.60 1.35 -0.46
N VAL A 46 13.04 2.38 -1.04
CA VAL A 46 11.83 3.05 -0.52
C VAL A 46 10.63 2.12 -0.55
N GLY A 47 9.68 2.32 0.37
CA GLY A 47 8.44 1.56 0.39
C GLY A 47 7.60 1.87 1.61
N ALA A 48 6.28 1.77 1.44
CA ALA A 48 5.34 1.84 2.53
C ALA A 48 5.39 0.56 3.36
N THR A 49 5.32 0.69 4.67
CA THR A 49 5.41 -0.42 5.63
C THR A 49 4.32 -0.30 6.69
N VAL A 50 3.84 -1.43 7.16
CA VAL A 50 3.13 -1.49 8.44
C VAL A 50 4.10 -2.03 9.47
N CYS A 51 4.33 -1.23 10.49
CA CYS A 51 5.30 -1.49 11.53
C CYS A 51 4.62 -1.63 12.89
N ARG A 52 5.31 -2.32 13.81
CA ARG A 52 5.00 -2.31 15.23
C ARG A 52 6.06 -1.52 15.98
N VAL A 53 5.63 -0.65 16.89
CA VAL A 53 6.55 0.08 17.76
C VAL A 53 7.20 -0.92 18.73
N GLN A 54 8.52 -1.10 18.61
CA GLN A 54 9.31 -2.03 19.39
C GLN A 54 9.82 -1.39 20.69
N SER A 55 10.27 -0.13 20.61
CA SER A 55 10.59 0.71 21.74
C SER A 55 10.27 2.17 21.42
N SER A 56 10.01 2.98 22.45
CA SER A 56 9.60 4.37 22.27
C SER A 56 10.22 5.27 23.32
N GLN A 57 10.71 6.41 22.86
CA GLN A 57 11.04 7.60 23.64
C GLN A 57 10.22 8.82 23.12
N ASN A 58 9.08 8.56 22.47
CA ASN A 58 8.18 9.55 21.90
C ASN A 58 6.81 9.45 22.58
N GLU A 59 6.31 10.57 23.11
CA GLU A 59 5.07 10.62 23.88
C GLU A 59 3.81 10.24 23.07
N LYS A 60 3.87 10.37 21.73
CA LYS A 60 2.72 10.09 20.85
C LYS A 60 2.55 8.61 20.53
N PHE A 61 3.60 7.79 20.69
CA PHE A 61 3.60 6.39 20.26
C PHE A 61 4.04 5.49 21.40
N ALA A 62 3.21 4.52 21.76
CA ALA A 62 3.51 3.53 22.80
C ALA A 62 4.10 2.25 22.17
N VAL A 63 4.88 1.51 22.97
CA VAL A 63 5.32 0.17 22.59
C VAL A 63 4.12 -0.71 22.31
N GLY A 64 4.14 -1.40 21.16
CA GLY A 64 3.05 -2.24 20.71
C GLY A 64 2.03 -1.53 19.80
N ASP A 65 2.11 -0.21 19.61
CA ASP A 65 1.30 0.48 18.61
C ASP A 65 1.58 -0.05 17.20
N TRP A 66 0.54 -0.17 16.38
CA TRP A 66 0.64 -0.40 14.96
C TRP A 66 0.66 0.92 14.22
N VAL A 67 1.59 1.07 13.29
CA VAL A 67 1.74 2.31 12.50
C VAL A 67 1.97 2.01 11.02
N LEU A 68 1.35 2.83 10.18
CA LEU A 68 1.74 2.99 8.79
C LEU A 68 2.96 3.92 8.75
N ALA A 69 3.98 3.53 8.02
CA ALA A 69 5.24 4.25 7.87
C ALA A 69 5.78 4.10 6.43
N TYR A 70 6.85 4.83 6.14
CA TYR A 70 7.58 4.74 4.85
C TYR A 70 9.05 4.44 5.11
N THR A 71 9.30 3.37 5.87
CA THR A 71 10.66 3.00 6.31
C THR A 71 11.46 2.25 5.26
N GLY A 72 10.84 1.83 4.16
CA GLY A 72 11.52 1.10 3.09
C GLY A 72 11.83 -0.36 3.43
N TRP A 73 12.71 -0.96 2.65
CA TRP A 73 13.03 -2.39 2.70
C TRP A 73 14.03 -2.69 3.80
N GLN A 74 13.59 -2.65 5.03
CA GLN A 74 14.41 -2.97 6.21
C GLN A 74 13.56 -3.52 7.35
N ASP A 75 14.15 -4.35 8.20
CA ASP A 75 13.46 -4.98 9.33
C ASP A 75 13.19 -3.99 10.46
N PHE A 76 14.13 -3.06 10.70
CA PHE A 76 14.05 -2.06 11.76
C PHE A 76 14.38 -0.68 11.23
N ALA A 77 13.68 0.32 11.74
CA ALA A 77 13.92 1.72 11.44
C ALA A 77 13.67 2.58 12.67
N VAL A 78 14.43 3.69 12.80
CA VAL A 78 14.16 4.74 13.78
C VAL A 78 13.37 5.85 13.10
N SER A 79 12.36 6.39 13.80
CA SER A 79 11.56 7.52 13.35
C SER A 79 11.37 8.52 14.49
N ASP A 80 11.30 9.80 14.17
CA ASP A 80 10.92 10.87 15.08
C ASP A 80 9.40 10.98 15.30
N GLY A 81 8.63 10.09 14.65
CA GLY A 81 7.17 10.08 14.68
C GLY A 81 6.54 10.93 13.58
N SER A 82 7.31 11.73 12.83
CA SER A 82 6.77 12.45 11.69
C SER A 82 6.35 11.49 10.57
N GLY A 83 5.18 11.74 9.97
CA GLY A 83 4.66 10.89 8.90
C GLY A 83 4.17 9.50 9.33
N LEU A 84 4.21 9.17 10.61
CA LEU A 84 3.60 7.94 11.11
C LEU A 84 2.09 8.12 11.32
N THR A 85 1.32 7.15 10.89
CA THR A 85 -0.13 7.08 11.14
C THR A 85 -0.43 5.86 12.01
N LYS A 86 -1.05 6.07 13.17
CA LYS A 86 -1.51 4.95 14.00
C LYS A 86 -2.61 4.17 13.28
N LEU A 87 -2.53 2.85 13.39
CA LEU A 87 -3.52 1.93 12.86
C LEU A 87 -4.26 1.24 14.01
N ASP A 88 -5.58 1.16 13.88
CA ASP A 88 -6.43 0.44 14.83
C ASP A 88 -6.65 -1.00 14.34
N PRO A 89 -6.08 -2.02 14.99
CA PRO A 89 -6.30 -3.42 14.62
C PRO A 89 -7.76 -3.86 14.82
N GLY A 90 -8.57 -3.12 15.57
CA GLY A 90 -10.01 -3.36 15.73
C GLY A 90 -10.81 -3.07 14.46
N MET A 91 -10.29 -2.29 13.52
CA MET A 91 -10.92 -1.99 12.24
C MET A 91 -10.66 -3.05 11.14
N GLY A 92 -9.95 -4.11 11.44
CA GLY A 92 -9.61 -5.17 10.50
C GLY A 92 -8.10 -5.43 10.42
N SER A 93 -7.66 -6.15 9.38
CA SER A 93 -6.23 -6.42 9.21
C SER A 93 -5.45 -5.12 8.99
N VAL A 94 -4.41 -4.91 9.79
CA VAL A 94 -3.52 -3.73 9.64
C VAL A 94 -2.83 -3.69 8.27
N SER A 95 -2.71 -4.82 7.57
CA SER A 95 -2.17 -4.89 6.21
C SER A 95 -3.03 -4.16 5.18
N TYR A 96 -4.33 -3.94 5.47
CA TYR A 96 -5.21 -3.15 4.59
C TYR A 96 -4.70 -1.72 4.37
N ALA A 97 -3.91 -1.18 5.30
CA ALA A 97 -3.27 0.13 5.14
C ALA A 97 -2.26 0.19 3.98
N LEU A 98 -1.78 -0.96 3.48
CA LEU A 98 -0.92 -1.06 2.29
C LEU A 98 -1.70 -1.45 1.01
N GLY A 99 -2.98 -1.77 1.15
CA GLY A 99 -3.85 -2.24 0.07
C GLY A 99 -5.08 -1.34 -0.11
N VAL A 100 -6.25 -1.92 0.17
CA VAL A 100 -7.56 -1.26 -0.06
C VAL A 100 -7.75 0.03 0.73
N MET A 101 -7.17 0.14 1.92
CA MET A 101 -7.22 1.36 2.77
C MET A 101 -5.96 2.24 2.60
N GLY A 102 -5.10 1.93 1.65
CA GLY A 102 -3.86 2.65 1.35
C GLY A 102 -3.80 3.16 -0.08
N MET A 103 -2.58 3.27 -0.62
CA MET A 103 -2.32 3.82 -1.95
C MET A 103 -3.09 3.10 -3.08
N PRO A 104 -3.14 1.76 -3.14
CA PRO A 104 -3.91 1.07 -4.19
C PRO A 104 -5.40 1.39 -4.16
N GLY A 105 -6.01 1.36 -2.97
CA GLY A 105 -7.42 1.71 -2.80
C GLY A 105 -7.72 3.17 -3.12
N PHE A 106 -6.89 4.10 -2.65
CA PHE A 106 -7.00 5.52 -2.98
C PHE A 106 -6.88 5.77 -4.49
N THR A 107 -5.90 5.12 -5.14
CA THR A 107 -5.70 5.20 -6.60
C THR A 107 -6.94 4.70 -7.34
N ALA A 108 -7.51 3.57 -6.92
CA ALA A 108 -8.72 3.01 -7.49
C ALA A 108 -9.92 3.96 -7.33
N TYR A 109 -10.10 4.49 -6.13
CA TYR A 109 -11.20 5.38 -5.78
C TYR A 109 -11.18 6.67 -6.60
N MET A 110 -10.06 7.39 -6.55
CA MET A 110 -9.91 8.67 -7.27
C MET A 110 -9.94 8.47 -8.79
N GLY A 111 -9.23 7.47 -9.31
CA GLY A 111 -9.19 7.19 -10.74
C GLY A 111 -10.54 6.82 -11.30
N LEU A 112 -11.32 6.01 -10.58
CA LEU A 112 -12.64 5.59 -11.05
C LEU A 112 -13.72 6.66 -10.83
N LEU A 113 -13.80 7.23 -9.62
CA LEU A 113 -14.95 8.05 -9.25
C LEU A 113 -14.79 9.52 -9.60
N ASP A 114 -13.56 10.05 -9.48
CA ASP A 114 -13.28 11.47 -9.72
C ASP A 114 -12.94 11.74 -11.19
N ILE A 115 -12.15 10.84 -11.82
CA ILE A 115 -11.70 11.00 -13.21
C ILE A 115 -12.62 10.22 -14.15
N GLY A 116 -12.85 8.93 -13.91
CA GLY A 116 -13.67 8.06 -14.74
C GLY A 116 -15.15 8.39 -14.67
N ALA A 117 -15.63 8.79 -13.51
CA ALA A 117 -16.99 9.19 -13.19
C ALA A 117 -18.08 8.32 -13.84
N PRO A 118 -18.02 6.98 -13.73
CA PRO A 118 -18.93 6.07 -14.40
C PRO A 118 -20.35 6.21 -13.84
N LYS A 119 -21.34 6.03 -14.73
CA LYS A 119 -22.76 6.07 -14.36
C LYS A 119 -23.33 4.65 -14.31
N ALA A 120 -24.37 4.47 -13.49
CA ALA A 120 -25.09 3.19 -13.43
C ALA A 120 -25.55 2.74 -14.83
N GLY A 121 -25.38 1.46 -15.13
CA GLY A 121 -25.68 0.86 -16.43
C GLY A 121 -24.55 0.91 -17.47
N GLU A 122 -23.52 1.72 -17.23
CA GLU A 122 -22.34 1.74 -18.10
C GLU A 122 -21.47 0.49 -17.92
N THR A 123 -20.64 0.20 -18.92
CA THR A 123 -19.65 -0.90 -18.85
C THR A 123 -18.27 -0.34 -18.54
N VAL A 124 -17.69 -0.78 -17.42
CA VAL A 124 -16.32 -0.47 -17.03
C VAL A 124 -15.41 -1.65 -17.36
N VAL A 125 -14.38 -1.41 -18.17
CA VAL A 125 -13.38 -2.42 -18.53
C VAL A 125 -12.12 -2.15 -17.71
N VAL A 126 -11.65 -3.16 -16.97
CA VAL A 126 -10.52 -3.04 -16.06
C VAL A 126 -9.37 -3.94 -16.52
N ALA A 127 -8.27 -3.34 -16.94
CA ALA A 127 -7.02 -4.07 -17.20
C ALA A 127 -6.35 -4.46 -15.89
N ALA A 128 -5.64 -5.60 -15.88
CA ALA A 128 -5.05 -6.18 -14.66
C ALA A 128 -6.07 -6.31 -13.51
N ALA A 129 -7.25 -6.84 -13.82
CA ALA A 129 -8.43 -6.88 -12.97
C ALA A 129 -8.20 -7.52 -11.59
N THR A 130 -7.27 -8.47 -11.46
CA THR A 130 -6.90 -9.12 -10.19
C THR A 130 -5.74 -8.43 -9.47
N GLY A 131 -5.22 -7.32 -10.00
CA GLY A 131 -4.16 -6.54 -9.37
C GLY A 131 -4.67 -5.69 -8.19
N ALA A 132 -3.75 -5.12 -7.42
CA ALA A 132 -4.06 -4.37 -6.20
C ALA A 132 -5.02 -3.18 -6.44
N VAL A 133 -4.86 -2.47 -7.55
CA VAL A 133 -5.78 -1.38 -7.96
C VAL A 133 -7.00 -1.93 -8.70
N GLY A 134 -6.79 -2.81 -9.69
CA GLY A 134 -7.86 -3.32 -10.55
C GLY A 134 -8.96 -4.05 -9.80
N SER A 135 -8.60 -4.86 -8.78
CA SER A 135 -9.57 -5.57 -7.95
C SER A 135 -10.50 -4.63 -7.18
N VAL A 136 -9.97 -3.50 -6.71
CA VAL A 136 -10.76 -2.48 -6.01
C VAL A 136 -11.63 -1.70 -7.00
N VAL A 137 -11.08 -1.31 -8.16
CA VAL A 137 -11.84 -0.62 -9.23
C VAL A 137 -13.09 -1.43 -9.63
N GLY A 138 -12.93 -2.73 -9.89
CA GLY A 138 -14.05 -3.57 -10.30
C GLY A 138 -15.15 -3.64 -9.25
N GLN A 139 -14.79 -3.84 -7.99
CA GLN A 139 -15.76 -3.89 -6.88
C GLN A 139 -16.47 -2.54 -6.69
N ILE A 140 -15.77 -1.41 -6.72
CA ILE A 140 -16.39 -0.08 -6.63
C ILE A 140 -17.32 0.17 -7.82
N ALA A 141 -16.91 -0.18 -9.05
CA ALA A 141 -17.75 -0.03 -10.24
C ALA A 141 -19.06 -0.83 -10.11
N LYS A 142 -19.01 -2.06 -9.59
CA LYS A 142 -20.22 -2.84 -9.29
C LYS A 142 -21.13 -2.16 -8.26
N LEU A 143 -20.56 -1.65 -7.17
CA LEU A 143 -21.33 -0.90 -6.17
C LEU A 143 -22.00 0.36 -6.76
N LYS A 144 -21.44 0.91 -7.84
CA LYS A 144 -22.04 2.02 -8.60
C LYS A 144 -23.08 1.59 -9.65
N GLY A 145 -23.37 0.30 -9.73
CA GLY A 145 -24.37 -0.23 -10.67
C GLY A 145 -23.85 -0.39 -12.12
N CYS A 146 -22.54 -0.43 -12.31
CA CYS A 146 -21.94 -0.66 -13.62
C CYS A 146 -21.86 -2.16 -13.94
N ARG A 147 -21.86 -2.48 -15.24
CA ARG A 147 -21.37 -3.77 -15.72
C ARG A 147 -19.84 -3.74 -15.69
N VAL A 148 -19.20 -4.78 -15.15
CA VAL A 148 -17.75 -4.81 -14.99
C VAL A 148 -17.15 -5.95 -15.79
N VAL A 149 -16.16 -5.64 -16.64
CA VAL A 149 -15.41 -6.60 -17.45
C VAL A 149 -13.94 -6.52 -17.05
N GLY A 150 -13.36 -7.65 -16.63
CA GLY A 150 -11.96 -7.75 -16.23
C GLY A 150 -11.09 -8.36 -17.32
N ILE A 151 -9.90 -7.80 -17.54
CA ILE A 151 -8.83 -8.39 -18.32
C ILE A 151 -7.77 -8.91 -17.36
N ALA A 152 -7.54 -10.24 -17.35
CA ALA A 152 -6.57 -10.89 -16.49
C ALA A 152 -5.77 -11.96 -17.24
N GLY A 153 -4.55 -12.22 -16.81
CA GLY A 153 -3.66 -13.20 -17.45
C GLY A 153 -3.92 -14.63 -16.95
N GLY A 154 -4.43 -15.49 -17.82
CA GLY A 154 -4.62 -16.91 -17.53
C GLY A 154 -5.96 -17.26 -16.88
N ALA A 155 -6.35 -18.54 -17.04
CA ALA A 155 -7.67 -19.03 -16.62
C ALA A 155 -7.91 -18.89 -15.11
N GLU A 156 -6.90 -19.12 -14.29
CA GLU A 156 -6.98 -19.05 -12.83
C GLU A 156 -7.31 -17.63 -12.35
N LYS A 157 -6.61 -16.62 -12.88
CA LYS A 157 -6.90 -15.21 -12.56
C LYS A 157 -8.26 -14.76 -13.08
N CYS A 158 -8.67 -15.24 -14.26
CA CYS A 158 -10.00 -14.97 -14.78
C CYS A 158 -11.09 -15.58 -13.89
N LYS A 159 -10.88 -16.79 -13.38
CA LYS A 159 -11.78 -17.44 -12.44
C LYS A 159 -11.90 -16.64 -11.15
N SER A 160 -10.78 -16.26 -10.52
CA SER A 160 -10.76 -15.43 -9.31
C SER A 160 -11.44 -14.07 -9.55
N ALA A 161 -11.20 -13.42 -10.70
CA ALA A 161 -11.90 -12.18 -11.03
C ALA A 161 -13.42 -12.35 -11.02
N MET A 162 -13.95 -13.45 -11.57
CA MET A 162 -15.40 -13.71 -11.62
C MET A 162 -15.96 -14.16 -10.27
N GLU A 163 -15.34 -15.17 -9.64
CA GLU A 163 -15.89 -15.83 -8.44
C GLU A 163 -15.65 -15.04 -7.16
N ASP A 164 -14.44 -14.45 -7.00
CA ASP A 164 -14.07 -13.77 -5.75
C ASP A 164 -14.36 -12.26 -5.82
N LEU A 165 -14.16 -11.64 -6.99
CA LEU A 165 -14.26 -10.18 -7.15
C LEU A 165 -15.53 -9.75 -7.91
N GLY A 166 -16.24 -10.70 -8.51
CA GLY A 166 -17.53 -10.50 -9.15
C GLY A 166 -17.51 -9.72 -10.48
N PHE A 167 -16.43 -9.80 -11.23
CA PHE A 167 -16.37 -9.30 -12.61
C PHE A 167 -17.33 -10.01 -13.55
#